data_e52600c3bc8fa071fd810660c3c5971e
#
_entry.id   e52600c3bc8fa071fd810660c3c5971e
#
_cell.length_a   1.000
_cell.length_b   1.000
_cell.length_c   1.000
_cell.angle_alpha   90.00
_cell.angle_beta   90.00
_cell.angle_gamma   90.00
#
_symmetry.space_group_name_H-M   'P 1'
#
loop_
_entity.id
_entity.type
_entity.pdbx_description
1 polymer ?
#
loop_
_entity_poly.entity_id
_entity_poly.type
_entity_poly.pdbx_seq_one_letter_code
_entity_poly.pdbx_strand_id
1 'polypeptide(L)'
;ILERNFRTFFIGDRHVLEIEKRLGMALFDRKTRGATLTPNGRTYLRTAQRIVKEFEELNNWVRATNNGHVGKLAVGFYTSFSAGNLRATLSEFGERHPEVKVSGFERDRDMLLAGIENGLLDIAIMIGEASYRGLMSRSFWSERIFVAMPAGHPLTQCERIHWPDLTGEHFLLTERDPGPE
;
A
#
# COMPACT_ATOMS: atom_id res chain seq x y z
N ILE A 1 8.57 -9.36 2.48
CA ILE A 1 8.14 -9.24 3.91
C ILE A 1 7.22 -10.41 4.29
N LEU A 2 6.35 -10.89 3.40
CA LEU A 2 5.50 -12.07 3.66
C LEU A 2 6.33 -13.34 3.89
N GLU A 3 7.44 -13.55 3.20
CA GLU A 3 8.31 -14.72 3.41
C GLU A 3 9.08 -14.68 4.74
N ARG A 4 9.38 -13.52 5.29
CA ARG A 4 10.10 -13.41 6.57
C ARG A 4 9.21 -13.71 7.77
N ASN A 5 7.91 -13.54 7.67
CA ASN A 5 6.95 -13.87 8.73
C ASN A 5 6.58 -15.36 8.75
N PHE A 6 6.86 -16.12 7.69
CA PHE A 6 6.57 -17.57 7.67
C PHE A 6 7.39 -18.40 8.68
N ARG A 7 8.54 -17.90 9.12
CA ARG A 7 9.32 -18.58 10.18
C ARG A 7 8.74 -18.43 11.59
N THR A 8 7.92 -17.43 11.84
CA THR A 8 7.22 -17.26 13.12
C THR A 8 5.95 -18.13 13.18
N PHE A 9 5.50 -18.70 12.05
CA PHE A 9 4.30 -19.53 11.95
C PHE A 9 4.40 -20.90 12.61
N PHE A 10 5.61 -21.41 12.87
CA PHE A 10 5.76 -22.72 13.53
C PHE A 10 5.26 -22.75 14.99
N ILE A 11 5.15 -21.60 15.64
CA ILE A 11 4.54 -21.51 16.99
C ILE A 11 3.00 -21.37 16.88
N GLY A 12 2.47 -20.94 15.74
CA GLY A 12 1.06 -20.68 15.49
C GLY A 12 0.22 -21.87 15.02
N ASP A 13 0.83 -22.97 14.62
CA ASP A 13 0.10 -24.09 14.00
C ASP A 13 -0.98 -24.69 14.93
N ARG A 14 -0.70 -24.76 16.21
CA ARG A 14 -1.65 -25.27 17.21
C ARG A 14 -2.84 -24.34 17.41
N HIS A 15 -2.61 -23.04 17.43
CA HIS A 15 -3.68 -22.04 17.58
C HIS A 15 -4.55 -21.94 16.34
N VAL A 16 -3.94 -22.00 15.17
CA VAL A 16 -4.69 -22.01 13.90
C VAL A 16 -5.60 -23.23 13.79
N LEU A 17 -5.10 -24.42 14.13
CA LEU A 17 -5.90 -25.65 14.16
C LEU A 17 -7.06 -25.57 15.15
N GLU A 18 -6.83 -24.96 16.31
CA GLU A 18 -7.89 -24.76 17.29
C GLU A 18 -8.96 -23.79 16.79
N ILE A 19 -8.55 -22.71 16.10
CA ILE A 19 -9.49 -21.77 15.46
C ILE A 19 -10.30 -22.50 14.37
N GLU A 20 -9.65 -23.23 13.47
CA GLU A 20 -10.31 -24.02 12.42
C GLU A 20 -11.33 -24.99 13.00
N LYS A 21 -10.97 -25.69 14.07
CA LYS A 21 -11.86 -26.60 14.79
C LYS A 21 -13.07 -25.91 15.39
N ARG A 22 -12.89 -24.73 16.01
CA ARG A 22 -13.99 -23.93 16.59
C ARG A 22 -14.91 -23.37 15.52
N LEU A 23 -14.35 -22.97 14.36
CA LEU A 23 -15.13 -22.45 13.25
C LEU A 23 -15.81 -23.52 12.41
N GLY A 24 -15.41 -24.79 12.55
CA GLY A 24 -15.90 -25.88 11.72
C GLY A 24 -15.49 -25.77 10.25
N MET A 25 -14.45 -24.99 9.93
CA MET A 25 -13.99 -24.76 8.56
C MET A 25 -12.47 -24.64 8.49
N ALA A 26 -11.88 -25.10 7.37
CA ALA A 26 -10.46 -24.94 7.10
C ALA A 26 -10.16 -23.52 6.61
N LEU A 27 -9.19 -22.86 7.24
CA LEU A 27 -8.66 -21.57 6.82
C LEU A 27 -7.43 -21.73 5.92
N PHE A 28 -6.72 -22.86 6.04
CA PHE A 28 -5.54 -23.19 5.24
C PHE A 28 -5.72 -24.49 4.49
N ASP A 29 -5.29 -24.50 3.22
CA ASP A 29 -5.09 -25.71 2.41
C ASP A 29 -3.64 -26.15 2.61
N ARG A 30 -3.46 -27.31 3.25
CA ARG A 30 -2.13 -27.86 3.62
C ARG A 30 -1.74 -28.91 2.59
N LYS A 31 -1.01 -28.49 1.56
CA LYS A 31 -0.43 -29.40 0.56
C LYS A 31 1.05 -29.65 0.83
N THR A 32 1.60 -30.68 0.21
CA THR A 32 2.97 -31.19 0.40
C THR A 32 4.09 -30.15 0.23
N ARG A 33 3.80 -28.93 -0.26
CA ARG A 33 4.74 -27.83 -0.48
C ARG A 33 4.42 -26.54 0.27
N GLY A 34 3.65 -26.62 1.35
CA GLY A 34 3.34 -25.44 2.18
C GLY A 34 1.83 -25.25 2.42
N ALA A 35 1.47 -24.27 3.24
CA ALA A 35 0.10 -23.92 3.56
C ALA A 35 -0.31 -22.68 2.78
N THR A 36 -1.46 -22.72 2.10
CA THR A 36 -2.06 -21.58 1.40
C THR A 36 -3.45 -21.29 1.98
N LEU A 37 -3.83 -20.02 2.02
CA LEU A 37 -5.16 -19.65 2.52
C LEU A 37 -6.28 -20.16 1.59
N THR A 38 -7.30 -20.75 2.19
CA THR A 38 -8.56 -21.03 1.50
C THR A 38 -9.31 -19.74 1.17
N PRO A 39 -10.37 -19.73 0.33
CA PRO A 39 -11.23 -18.55 0.16
C PRO A 39 -11.80 -18.04 1.49
N ASN A 40 -12.24 -18.96 2.36
CA ASN A 40 -12.73 -18.63 3.70
C ASN A 40 -11.60 -18.09 4.59
N GLY A 41 -10.39 -18.65 4.48
CA GLY A 41 -9.20 -18.19 5.19
C GLY A 41 -8.83 -16.75 4.83
N ARG A 42 -8.91 -16.37 3.54
CA ARG A 42 -8.69 -15.00 3.10
C ARG A 42 -9.72 -14.03 3.69
N THR A 43 -10.98 -14.42 3.68
CA THR A 43 -12.06 -13.59 4.25
C THR A 43 -11.91 -13.45 5.78
N TYR A 44 -11.61 -14.56 6.46
CA TYR A 44 -11.38 -14.57 7.89
C TYR A 44 -10.16 -13.69 8.27
N LEU A 45 -9.06 -13.84 7.56
CA LEU A 45 -7.83 -13.06 7.80
C LEU A 45 -8.07 -11.56 7.66
N ARG A 46 -8.77 -11.14 6.59
CA ARG A 46 -9.12 -9.72 6.38
C ARG A 46 -9.93 -9.17 7.55
N THR A 47 -10.93 -9.90 7.98
CA THR A 47 -11.77 -9.48 9.10
C THR A 47 -11.01 -9.45 10.42
N ALA A 48 -10.18 -10.46 10.67
CA ALA A 48 -9.35 -10.52 11.86
C ALA A 48 -8.33 -9.36 11.90
N GLN A 49 -7.69 -9.05 10.78
CA GLN A 49 -6.76 -7.91 10.67
C GLN A 49 -7.47 -6.58 10.98
N ARG A 50 -8.70 -6.39 10.47
CA ARG A 50 -9.49 -5.19 10.77
C ARG A 50 -9.81 -5.08 12.26
N ILE A 51 -10.23 -6.17 12.90
CA ILE A 51 -10.53 -6.18 14.35
C ILE A 51 -9.28 -5.84 15.16
N VAL A 52 -8.13 -6.42 14.81
CA VAL A 52 -6.85 -6.12 15.48
C VAL A 52 -6.49 -4.65 15.31
N LYS A 53 -6.67 -4.10 14.10
CA LYS A 53 -6.43 -2.68 13.86
C LYS A 53 -7.33 -1.79 14.69
N GLU A 54 -8.65 -2.05 14.72
CA GLU A 54 -9.60 -1.29 15.53
C GLU A 54 -9.24 -1.34 17.02
N PHE A 55 -8.77 -2.49 17.50
CA PHE A 55 -8.30 -2.64 18.87
C PHE A 55 -7.00 -1.84 19.12
N GLU A 56 -6.06 -1.83 18.18
CA GLU A 56 -4.85 -1.01 18.27
C GLU A 56 -5.19 0.49 18.26
N GLU A 57 -6.14 0.91 17.43
CA GLU A 57 -6.64 2.29 17.36
C GLU A 57 -7.27 2.73 18.68
N LEU A 58 -8.11 1.87 19.27
CA LEU A 58 -8.68 2.11 20.61
C LEU A 58 -7.59 2.29 21.67
N ASN A 59 -6.59 1.42 21.68
CA ASN A 59 -5.47 1.52 22.60
C ASN A 59 -4.64 2.78 22.36
N ASN A 60 -4.43 3.17 21.10
CA ASN A 60 -3.72 4.40 20.75
C ASN A 60 -4.52 5.64 21.18
N TRP A 61 -5.85 5.63 20.99
CA TRP A 61 -6.72 6.70 21.46
C TRP A 61 -6.64 6.86 22.99
N VAL A 62 -6.70 5.76 23.74
CA VAL A 62 -6.55 5.78 25.19
C VAL A 62 -5.19 6.36 25.62
N ARG A 63 -4.11 5.95 24.92
CA ARG A 63 -2.75 6.47 25.17
C ARG A 63 -2.62 7.95 24.78
N ALA A 64 -3.21 8.35 23.65
CA ALA A 64 -3.21 9.75 23.20
C ALA A 64 -3.98 10.65 24.15
N THR A 65 -5.08 10.18 24.73
CA THR A 65 -5.86 10.90 25.75
C THR A 65 -5.06 11.10 27.03
N ASN A 66 -4.20 10.14 27.37
CA ASN A 66 -3.36 10.22 28.57
C ASN A 66 -2.05 11.00 28.36
N ASN A 67 -1.44 11.00 27.18
CA ASN A 67 -0.09 11.55 26.93
C ASN A 67 0.01 12.48 25.71
N GLY A 68 -1.09 12.86 25.04
CA GLY A 68 -1.13 13.74 23.85
C GLY A 68 -0.04 13.49 22.81
N HIS A 69 -0.41 12.96 21.64
CA HIS A 69 0.41 12.90 20.40
C HIS A 69 1.23 11.63 20.10
N VAL A 70 1.01 10.52 20.74
CA VAL A 70 1.67 9.26 20.36
C VAL A 70 0.80 8.47 19.39
N GLY A 71 1.35 8.05 18.23
CA GLY A 71 0.59 7.30 17.23
C GLY A 71 1.48 6.52 16.25
N LYS A 72 0.82 5.79 15.34
CA LYS A 72 1.45 5.15 14.19
C LYS A 72 0.69 5.60 12.94
N LEU A 73 1.42 5.92 11.88
CA LEU A 73 0.88 6.26 10.58
C LEU A 73 1.50 5.34 9.52
N ALA A 74 0.68 4.52 8.89
CA ALA A 74 1.06 3.62 7.81
C ALA A 74 0.73 4.28 6.47
N VAL A 75 1.75 4.69 5.73
CA VAL A 75 1.62 5.38 4.44
C VAL A 75 2.06 4.46 3.32
N GLY A 76 1.13 4.08 2.46
CA GLY A 76 1.43 3.38 1.21
C GLY A 76 1.72 4.38 0.10
N PHE A 77 2.63 4.06 -0.80
CA PHE A 77 2.93 4.92 -1.95
C PHE A 77 3.43 4.12 -3.14
N TYR A 78 3.23 4.71 -4.29
CA TYR A 78 3.68 4.16 -5.55
C TYR A 78 5.19 4.36 -5.74
N THR A 79 5.85 3.49 -6.49
CA THR A 79 7.31 3.41 -6.66
C THR A 79 7.97 4.72 -7.09
N SER A 80 7.29 5.53 -7.90
CA SER A 80 7.84 6.79 -8.42
C SER A 80 7.90 7.93 -7.40
N PHE A 81 7.34 7.76 -6.21
CA PHE A 81 7.28 8.80 -5.17
C PHE A 81 8.38 8.76 -4.12
N SER A 82 9.37 7.91 -4.27
CA SER A 82 10.47 7.80 -3.29
C SER A 82 11.37 9.05 -3.22
N ALA A 83 11.20 10.00 -4.14
CA ALA A 83 11.91 11.27 -4.18
C ALA A 83 10.93 12.45 -4.29
N GLY A 84 11.39 13.67 -4.01
CA GLY A 84 10.60 14.89 -4.22
C GLY A 84 9.60 15.21 -3.10
N ASN A 85 8.39 15.61 -3.48
CA ASN A 85 7.38 16.17 -2.58
C ASN A 85 6.96 15.22 -1.45
N LEU A 86 6.79 13.94 -1.71
CA LEU A 86 6.40 12.98 -0.69
C LEU A 86 7.45 12.88 0.42
N ARG A 87 8.72 12.75 0.03
CA ARG A 87 9.82 12.67 1.01
C ARG A 87 9.88 13.91 1.87
N ALA A 88 9.80 15.09 1.25
CA ALA A 88 9.80 16.36 1.97
C ALA A 88 8.62 16.46 2.94
N THR A 89 7.41 16.10 2.50
CA THR A 89 6.20 16.10 3.32
C THR A 89 6.31 15.16 4.52
N LEU A 90 6.80 13.93 4.30
CA LEU A 90 6.96 12.96 5.40
C LEU A 90 8.08 13.39 6.39
N SER A 91 9.14 14.02 5.89
CA SER A 91 10.20 14.58 6.76
C SER A 91 9.63 15.69 7.64
N GLU A 92 8.95 16.67 7.03
CA GLU A 92 8.32 17.78 7.75
C GLU A 92 7.26 17.29 8.76
N PHE A 93 6.47 16.29 8.37
CA PHE A 93 5.52 15.69 9.29
C PHE A 93 6.21 15.04 10.50
N GLY A 94 7.30 14.30 10.28
CA GLY A 94 8.07 13.68 11.35
C GLY A 94 8.70 14.71 12.30
N GLU A 95 9.16 15.85 11.76
CA GLU A 95 9.69 16.96 12.58
C GLU A 95 8.62 17.63 13.44
N ARG A 96 7.40 17.79 12.87
CA ARG A 96 6.26 18.39 13.60
C ARG A 96 5.60 17.44 14.59
N HIS A 97 5.70 16.15 14.34
CA HIS A 97 5.04 15.09 15.13
C HIS A 97 6.01 13.97 15.51
N PRO A 98 7.05 14.26 16.32
CA PRO A 98 8.13 13.31 16.61
C PRO A 98 7.65 12.06 17.37
N GLU A 99 6.51 12.14 18.05
CA GLU A 99 5.92 11.02 18.78
C GLU A 99 5.06 10.11 17.88
N VAL A 100 4.86 10.47 16.58
CA VAL A 100 4.14 9.65 15.62
C VAL A 100 5.13 8.82 14.81
N LYS A 101 5.07 7.51 14.94
CA LYS A 101 5.88 6.59 14.14
C LYS A 101 5.30 6.44 12.76
N VAL A 102 5.92 7.05 11.76
CA VAL A 102 5.56 6.89 10.35
C VAL A 102 6.22 5.64 9.77
N SER A 103 5.45 4.81 9.08
CA SER A 103 5.92 3.64 8.34
C SER A 103 5.53 3.77 6.88
N GLY A 104 6.51 3.73 5.96
CA GLY A 104 6.30 3.84 4.52
C GLY A 104 6.29 2.46 3.85
N PHE A 105 5.37 2.25 2.93
CA PHE A 105 5.20 0.99 2.19
C PHE A 105 5.09 1.28 0.70
N GLU A 106 6.10 0.88 -0.06
CA GLU A 106 6.08 0.95 -1.51
C GLU A 106 5.36 -0.27 -2.09
N ARG A 107 4.29 -0.05 -2.85
CA ARG A 107 3.45 -1.10 -3.44
C ARG A 107 2.85 -0.65 -4.77
N ASP A 108 2.37 -1.62 -5.56
CA ASP A 108 1.51 -1.35 -6.71
C ASP A 108 0.11 -0.86 -6.28
N ARG A 109 -0.65 -0.35 -7.24
CA ARG A 109 -1.98 0.25 -7.02
C ARG A 109 -2.94 -0.71 -6.33
N ASP A 110 -3.04 -1.95 -6.80
CA ASP A 110 -4.00 -2.93 -6.26
C ASP A 110 -3.67 -3.30 -4.82
N MET A 111 -2.38 -3.42 -4.51
CA MET A 111 -1.93 -3.67 -3.14
C MET A 111 -2.13 -2.47 -2.23
N LEU A 112 -2.02 -1.24 -2.75
CA LEU A 112 -2.31 -0.03 -1.98
C LEU A 112 -3.79 0.06 -1.64
N LEU A 113 -4.67 -0.16 -2.62
CA LEU A 113 -6.12 -0.16 -2.41
C LEU A 113 -6.54 -1.25 -1.43
N ALA A 114 -6.06 -2.47 -1.64
CA ALA A 114 -6.30 -3.57 -0.71
C ALA A 114 -5.75 -3.26 0.70
N GLY A 115 -4.62 -2.57 0.79
CA GLY A 115 -4.04 -2.12 2.06
C GLY A 115 -4.94 -1.16 2.83
N ILE A 116 -5.54 -0.18 2.15
CA ILE A 116 -6.52 0.74 2.73
C ILE A 116 -7.79 -0.01 3.14
N GLU A 117 -8.38 -0.80 2.23
CA GLU A 117 -9.61 -1.55 2.50
C GLU A 117 -9.49 -2.52 3.67
N ASN A 118 -8.33 -3.13 3.83
CA ASN A 118 -8.05 -4.07 4.91
C ASN A 118 -7.53 -3.38 6.19
N GLY A 119 -7.39 -2.05 6.19
CA GLY A 119 -6.90 -1.29 7.30
C GLY A 119 -5.41 -1.52 7.63
N LEU A 120 -4.63 -2.01 6.68
CA LEU A 120 -3.18 -2.15 6.80
C LEU A 120 -2.44 -0.85 6.53
N LEU A 121 -3.07 0.05 5.77
CA LEU A 121 -2.61 1.39 5.48
C LEU A 121 -3.64 2.40 5.96
N ASP A 122 -3.18 3.52 6.46
CA ASP A 122 -4.00 4.65 6.84
C ASP A 122 -4.18 5.62 5.66
N ILE A 123 -3.15 5.76 4.84
CA ILE A 123 -3.11 6.63 3.67
C ILE A 123 -2.43 5.87 2.53
N ALA A 124 -2.97 6.03 1.30
CA ALA A 124 -2.30 5.61 0.08
C ALA A 124 -2.12 6.81 -0.85
N ILE A 125 -0.90 7.02 -1.34
CA ILE A 125 -0.55 8.09 -2.27
C ILE A 125 -0.29 7.45 -3.63
N MET A 126 -1.11 7.83 -4.60
CA MET A 126 -1.15 7.23 -5.93
C MET A 126 -1.22 8.33 -7.01
N ILE A 127 -0.82 7.98 -8.22
CA ILE A 127 -0.99 8.83 -9.40
C ILE A 127 -2.43 8.67 -9.93
N GLY A 128 -2.99 9.77 -10.45
CA GLY A 128 -4.27 9.81 -11.12
C GLY A 128 -5.38 10.45 -10.29
N GLU A 129 -6.52 10.67 -10.92
CA GLU A 129 -7.69 11.32 -10.35
C GLU A 129 -8.84 10.31 -10.16
N ALA A 130 -8.55 9.11 -9.73
CA ALA A 130 -9.56 8.09 -9.57
C ALA A 130 -10.38 8.30 -8.28
N SER A 131 -11.69 8.15 -8.40
CA SER A 131 -12.59 8.08 -7.27
C SER A 131 -12.89 6.62 -6.95
N TYR A 132 -12.56 6.19 -5.75
CA TYR A 132 -12.78 4.83 -5.29
C TYR A 132 -13.99 4.78 -4.36
N ARG A 133 -14.88 3.81 -4.61
CA ARG A 133 -16.08 3.63 -3.79
C ARG A 133 -15.72 3.35 -2.33
N GLY A 134 -16.25 4.18 -1.44
CA GLY A 134 -16.01 4.02 0.00
C GLY A 134 -14.69 4.60 0.52
N LEU A 135 -13.90 5.23 -0.35
CA LEU A 135 -12.67 5.90 0.03
C LEU A 135 -12.78 7.41 -0.21
N MET A 136 -12.14 8.18 0.64
CA MET A 136 -11.97 9.63 0.43
C MET A 136 -10.67 9.87 -0.32
N SER A 137 -10.72 10.59 -1.44
CA SER A 137 -9.54 10.98 -2.21
C SER A 137 -9.40 12.49 -2.27
N ARG A 138 -8.15 12.96 -2.25
CA ARG A 138 -7.80 14.37 -2.43
C ARG A 138 -6.52 14.49 -3.24
N SER A 139 -6.49 15.41 -4.21
CA SER A 139 -5.25 15.80 -4.88
C SER A 139 -4.36 16.59 -3.91
N PHE A 140 -3.10 16.20 -3.80
CA PHE A 140 -2.10 16.91 -2.99
C PHE A 140 -1.28 17.87 -3.82
N TRP A 141 -0.75 17.40 -4.97
CA TRP A 141 0.05 18.18 -5.90
C TRP A 141 -0.09 17.63 -7.31
N SER A 142 0.39 18.39 -8.28
CA SER A 142 0.49 17.96 -9.67
C SER A 142 1.96 17.81 -10.05
N GLU A 143 2.27 16.76 -10.79
CA GLU A 143 3.61 16.50 -11.31
C GLU A 143 3.59 16.56 -12.83
N ARG A 144 4.75 16.96 -13.41
CA ARG A 144 4.92 16.92 -14.86
C ARG A 144 5.38 15.53 -15.25
N ILE A 145 4.76 15.01 -16.28
CA ILE A 145 5.22 13.76 -16.91
C ILE A 145 6.23 14.13 -18.01
N PHE A 146 7.33 13.41 -18.05
CA PHE A 146 8.34 13.55 -19.07
C PHE A 146 8.51 12.23 -19.83
N VAL A 147 8.72 12.34 -21.14
CA VAL A 147 9.09 11.20 -21.98
C VAL A 147 10.61 11.22 -22.15
N ALA A 148 11.26 10.15 -21.72
CA ALA A 148 12.68 9.95 -21.99
C ALA A 148 12.84 9.30 -23.37
N MET A 149 13.68 9.86 -24.22
CA MET A 149 13.93 9.34 -25.56
C MET A 149 15.39 9.56 -25.96
N PRO A 150 15.91 8.84 -26.99
CA PRO A 150 17.24 9.10 -27.53
C PRO A 150 17.38 10.54 -28.04
N ALA A 151 18.56 11.13 -27.88
CA ALA A 151 18.81 12.53 -28.28
C ALA A 151 18.56 12.83 -29.78
N GLY A 152 18.62 11.82 -30.64
CA GLY A 152 18.33 11.94 -32.07
C GLY A 152 16.87 11.70 -32.46
N HIS A 153 15.97 11.50 -31.50
CA HIS A 153 14.56 11.24 -31.78
C HIS A 153 13.88 12.49 -32.35
N PRO A 154 13.04 12.37 -33.42
CA PRO A 154 12.36 13.53 -34.02
C PRO A 154 11.58 14.40 -33.02
N LEU A 155 10.94 13.78 -32.04
CA LEU A 155 10.15 14.47 -31.03
C LEU A 155 10.99 15.33 -30.06
N THR A 156 12.32 15.20 -30.06
CA THR A 156 13.20 16.08 -29.26
C THR A 156 13.19 17.53 -29.75
N GLN A 157 12.72 17.77 -30.97
CA GLN A 157 12.57 19.11 -31.53
C GLN A 157 11.26 19.78 -31.09
N CYS A 158 10.34 19.06 -30.47
CA CYS A 158 9.08 19.60 -30.00
C CYS A 158 9.27 20.27 -28.63
N GLU A 159 8.82 21.50 -28.47
CA GLU A 159 8.80 22.20 -27.18
C GLU A 159 7.91 21.48 -26.16
N ARG A 160 6.82 20.88 -26.65
CA ARG A 160 5.87 20.07 -25.87
C ARG A 160 5.47 18.85 -26.69
N ILE A 161 5.28 17.74 -26.00
CA ILE A 161 4.79 16.48 -26.56
C ILE A 161 3.40 16.24 -26.02
N HIS A 162 2.45 15.98 -26.89
CA HIS A 162 1.09 15.61 -26.55
C HIS A 162 0.86 14.12 -26.82
N TRP A 163 -0.11 13.52 -26.14
CA TRP A 163 -0.42 12.11 -26.31
C TRP A 163 -0.60 11.65 -27.77
N PRO A 164 -1.28 12.44 -28.65
CA PRO A 164 -1.38 12.09 -30.09
C PRO A 164 -0.03 12.02 -30.81
N ASP A 165 0.96 12.81 -30.39
CA ASP A 165 2.29 12.82 -31.02
C ASP A 165 3.06 11.51 -30.77
N LEU A 166 2.63 10.74 -29.77
CA LEU A 166 3.22 9.47 -29.37
C LEU A 166 2.57 8.28 -30.09
N THR A 167 1.60 8.53 -30.98
CA THR A 167 0.91 7.47 -31.71
C THR A 167 1.89 6.74 -32.65
N GLY A 168 2.01 5.44 -32.50
CA GLY A 168 2.92 4.61 -33.29
C GLY A 168 4.33 4.48 -32.72
N GLU A 169 4.62 5.15 -31.61
CA GLU A 169 5.89 5.00 -30.91
C GLU A 169 5.90 3.75 -30.01
N HIS A 170 7.09 3.18 -29.83
CA HIS A 170 7.27 2.03 -28.94
C HIS A 170 7.71 2.51 -27.58
N PHE A 171 6.88 2.24 -26.55
CA PHE A 171 7.15 2.61 -25.18
C PHE A 171 7.78 1.48 -24.38
N LEU A 172 8.75 1.85 -23.58
CA LEU A 172 9.26 0.99 -22.53
C LEU A 172 8.58 1.43 -21.22
N LEU A 173 7.62 0.64 -20.76
CA LEU A 173 6.97 0.86 -19.49
C LEU A 173 7.53 -0.11 -18.45
N THR A 174 7.56 0.29 -17.19
CA THR A 174 7.92 -0.64 -16.14
C THR A 174 6.72 -1.54 -15.84
N GLU A 175 6.97 -2.80 -15.52
CA GLU A 175 5.91 -3.76 -15.15
C GLU A 175 5.09 -3.29 -13.92
N ARG A 176 5.70 -2.44 -13.10
CA ARG A 176 5.08 -1.88 -11.89
C ARG A 176 4.35 -0.56 -12.09
N ASP A 177 4.60 0.10 -13.20
CA ASP A 177 4.00 1.40 -13.51
C ASP A 177 3.59 1.40 -15.00
N PRO A 178 2.39 0.92 -15.33
CA PRO A 178 1.90 0.92 -16.70
C PRO A 178 1.58 2.33 -17.24
N GLY A 179 1.81 3.36 -16.45
CA GLY A 179 1.46 4.72 -16.80
C GLY A 179 0.05 5.12 -16.35
N PRO A 180 -0.34 6.38 -16.60
CA PRO A 180 -1.71 6.84 -16.38
C PRO A 180 -2.66 6.16 -17.38
N GLU A 181 -3.79 5.69 -16.88
CA GLU A 181 -4.91 5.21 -17.70
C GLU A 181 -5.60 6.37 -18.42
#